data_27ba93a8e03a177d1187a9a7eef0ac7a
#
_entry.id   27ba93a8e03a177d1187a9a7eef0ac7a
#
_cell.length_a   1.000
_cell.length_b   1.000
_cell.length_c   1.000
_cell.angle_alpha   90.00
_cell.angle_beta   90.00
_cell.angle_gamma   90.00
#
_symmetry.space_group_name_H-M   'P 1'
#
loop_
_entity.id
_entity.type
_entity.pdbx_description
1 polymer ?
#
loop_
_entity_poly.entity_id
_entity_poly.type
_entity_poly.pdbx_seq_one_letter_code
_entity_poly.pdbx_strand_id
1 'polypeptide(L)'
;MSEPIKNRYEFTILFDVENGNPNGDPDAGNMPRVDPETGYGLVTDVCLKRKIRNCIETICEDKPGYRIYVKEGVPLQRSDKEALSYVGIDEKTDIKKMKKDDPELDRKICNFMCQNFFDIRTFGAVMTTFVKSALNCGQVRGPVQLGFARSIDPIMPQEITITRVAITTEKDAENKNTEIGRKYIIPYALYRADGYVSANLARKMTGFSEDDLQYLWKAIINMFEYDHSAARGNMAVRELIVFKHDSELGNAPAYKLFDTIHVQKKDDVIAPRNYTDYNVTVDESQIPEHVTCTRMI
;
A
#
# COMPACT_ATOMS: atom_id res chain seq x y z
N MET A 1 21.33 8.64 -8.78
CA MET A 1 20.49 7.97 -7.76
C MET A 1 21.35 7.71 -6.54
N SER A 2 20.82 7.91 -5.35
CA SER A 2 21.44 7.50 -4.09
C SER A 2 21.67 5.98 -4.07
N GLU A 3 22.61 5.51 -3.24
CA GLU A 3 22.89 4.08 -3.11
C GLU A 3 21.63 3.32 -2.61
N PRO A 4 21.45 2.05 -3.03
CA PRO A 4 20.41 1.18 -2.46
C PRO A 4 20.57 1.05 -0.94
N ILE A 5 19.45 0.85 -0.24
CA ILE A 5 19.45 0.59 1.21
C ILE A 5 20.34 -0.60 1.55
N LYS A 6 21.01 -0.52 2.70
CA LYS A 6 21.97 -1.55 3.18
C LYS A 6 21.41 -2.43 4.30
N ASN A 7 20.35 -1.97 4.95
CA ASN A 7 19.74 -2.63 6.10
C ASN A 7 18.37 -3.21 5.74
N ARG A 8 18.04 -4.35 6.34
CA ARG A 8 16.70 -4.92 6.32
C ARG A 8 15.83 -4.21 7.37
N TYR A 9 14.52 -4.05 7.08
CA TYR A 9 13.55 -3.52 8.03
C TYR A 9 12.29 -4.38 8.05
N GLU A 10 11.68 -4.46 9.23
CA GLU A 10 10.28 -4.81 9.44
C GLU A 10 9.57 -3.60 10.03
N PHE A 11 8.27 -3.52 9.79
CA PHE A 11 7.47 -2.44 10.35
C PHE A 11 6.02 -2.84 10.57
N THR A 12 5.40 -2.22 11.57
CA THR A 12 3.98 -2.36 11.87
C THR A 12 3.32 -0.99 11.76
N ILE A 13 2.20 -0.96 11.05
CA ILE A 13 1.32 0.22 10.94
C ILE A 13 0.08 -0.05 11.78
N LEU A 14 -0.22 0.83 12.73
CA LEU A 14 -1.52 0.90 13.37
C LEU A 14 -2.28 2.09 12.78
N PHE A 15 -3.47 1.84 12.29
CA PHE A 15 -4.35 2.90 11.79
C PHE A 15 -5.79 2.63 12.20
N ASP A 16 -6.57 3.67 12.37
CA ASP A 16 -7.97 3.54 12.71
C ASP A 16 -8.90 4.06 11.63
N VAL A 17 -10.15 3.69 11.78
CA VAL A 17 -11.28 4.20 11.01
C VAL A 17 -12.41 4.55 11.96
N GLU A 18 -13.01 5.71 11.76
CA GLU A 18 -14.19 6.17 12.46
C GLU A 18 -15.27 6.56 11.44
N ASN A 19 -16.47 5.98 11.59
CA ASN A 19 -17.63 6.24 10.75
C ASN A 19 -17.34 6.10 9.24
N GLY A 20 -16.54 5.08 8.85
CA GLY A 20 -16.08 4.90 7.49
C GLY A 20 -15.97 3.46 7.03
N ASN A 21 -15.70 3.28 5.75
CA ASN A 21 -15.41 2.00 5.13
C ASN A 21 -13.94 2.00 4.65
N PRO A 22 -13.03 1.33 5.36
CA PRO A 22 -11.61 1.37 5.02
C PRO A 22 -11.27 0.61 3.72
N ASN A 23 -12.03 -0.47 3.44
CA ASN A 23 -11.84 -1.28 2.23
C ASN A 23 -13.11 -2.08 1.90
N GLY A 24 -13.94 -1.51 1.05
CA GLY A 24 -15.16 -2.17 0.60
C GLY A 24 -14.89 -3.41 -0.25
N ASP A 25 -15.82 -4.37 -0.16
CA ASP A 25 -15.80 -5.58 -0.95
C ASP A 25 -16.75 -5.46 -2.15
N PRO A 26 -16.26 -5.44 -3.40
CA PRO A 26 -17.09 -5.33 -4.58
C PRO A 26 -18.07 -6.51 -4.73
N ASP A 27 -17.69 -7.69 -4.24
CA ASP A 27 -18.52 -8.90 -4.32
C ASP A 27 -19.63 -8.93 -3.26
N ALA A 28 -19.49 -8.11 -2.21
CA ALA A 28 -20.45 -7.99 -1.11
C ALA A 28 -21.13 -6.60 -1.07
N GLY A 29 -21.45 -6.02 -2.22
CA GLY A 29 -22.14 -4.73 -2.30
C GLY A 29 -21.36 -3.57 -1.68
N ASN A 30 -20.05 -3.63 -1.69
CA ASN A 30 -19.13 -2.65 -1.10
C ASN A 30 -19.20 -2.57 0.44
N MET A 31 -19.61 -3.64 1.11
CA MET A 31 -19.48 -3.76 2.57
C MET A 31 -18.00 -3.78 2.99
N PRO A 32 -17.65 -3.30 4.18
CA PRO A 32 -16.32 -3.52 4.75
C PRO A 32 -15.97 -5.02 4.74
N ARG A 33 -14.76 -5.36 4.34
CA ARG A 33 -14.29 -6.75 4.33
C ARG A 33 -14.18 -7.29 5.74
N VAL A 34 -14.71 -8.47 5.96
CA VAL A 34 -14.71 -9.16 7.24
C VAL A 34 -14.33 -10.63 7.03
N ASP A 35 -13.52 -11.15 7.94
CA ASP A 35 -13.30 -12.58 8.06
C ASP A 35 -14.57 -13.22 8.63
N PRO A 36 -15.28 -14.08 7.88
CA PRO A 36 -16.61 -14.58 8.27
C PRO A 36 -16.57 -15.51 9.48
N GLU A 37 -15.42 -16.12 9.78
CA GLU A 37 -15.28 -17.03 10.93
C GLU A 37 -15.04 -16.27 12.24
N THR A 38 -14.28 -15.19 12.18
CA THR A 38 -13.81 -14.51 13.38
C THR A 38 -14.43 -13.13 13.60
N GLY A 39 -15.07 -12.57 12.57
CA GLY A 39 -15.64 -11.22 12.61
C GLY A 39 -14.59 -10.10 12.51
N TYR A 40 -13.33 -10.41 12.37
CA TYR A 40 -12.28 -9.38 12.24
C TYR A 40 -12.36 -8.68 10.89
N GLY A 41 -12.21 -7.37 10.91
CA GLY A 41 -12.12 -6.55 9.70
C GLY A 41 -10.82 -6.78 8.95
N LEU A 42 -10.89 -6.71 7.62
CA LEU A 42 -9.74 -6.89 6.73
C LEU A 42 -9.55 -5.67 5.83
N VAL A 43 -8.30 -5.25 5.66
CA VAL A 43 -7.89 -4.27 4.63
C VAL A 43 -6.77 -4.89 3.82
N THR A 44 -6.96 -4.97 2.51
CA THR A 44 -5.99 -5.61 1.62
C THR A 44 -4.71 -4.78 1.46
N ASP A 45 -3.58 -5.45 1.22
CA ASP A 45 -2.31 -4.80 0.89
C ASP A 45 -2.43 -3.89 -0.34
N VAL A 46 -3.23 -4.29 -1.33
CA VAL A 46 -3.52 -3.49 -2.53
C VAL A 46 -4.18 -2.16 -2.18
N CYS A 47 -5.10 -2.16 -1.21
CA CYS A 47 -5.75 -0.95 -0.72
C CYS A 47 -4.72 0.00 -0.07
N LEU A 48 -3.88 -0.52 0.83
CA LEU A 48 -2.84 0.27 1.49
C LEU A 48 -1.80 0.80 0.49
N LYS A 49 -1.31 -0.08 -0.41
CA LYS A 49 -0.36 0.31 -1.47
C LYS A 49 -0.91 1.41 -2.38
N ARG A 50 -2.24 1.39 -2.68
CA ARG A 50 -2.87 2.45 -3.46
C ARG A 50 -2.81 3.79 -2.72
N LYS A 51 -3.10 3.82 -1.42
CA LYS A 51 -3.05 5.05 -0.61
C LYS A 51 -1.64 5.61 -0.52
N ILE A 52 -0.65 4.74 -0.34
CA ILE A 52 0.77 5.12 -0.36
C ILE A 52 1.13 5.72 -1.73
N ARG A 53 0.71 5.10 -2.85
CA ARG A 53 0.92 5.65 -4.20
C ARG A 53 0.32 7.04 -4.38
N ASN A 54 -0.93 7.22 -3.96
CA ASN A 54 -1.62 8.50 -4.04
C ASN A 54 -0.90 9.59 -3.23
N CYS A 55 -0.43 9.23 -2.02
CA CYS A 55 0.35 10.13 -1.19
C CYS A 55 1.68 10.52 -1.86
N ILE A 56 2.42 9.54 -2.40
CA ILE A 56 3.69 9.80 -3.13
C ILE A 56 3.44 10.70 -4.33
N GLU A 57 2.40 10.45 -5.11
CA GLU A 57 2.04 11.31 -6.25
C GLU A 57 1.80 12.76 -5.81
N THR A 58 1.14 12.96 -4.67
CA THR A 58 0.87 14.29 -4.12
C THR A 58 2.14 14.98 -3.60
N ILE A 59 2.96 14.29 -2.81
CA ILE A 59 4.12 14.91 -2.16
C ILE A 59 5.36 14.99 -3.04
N CYS A 60 5.40 14.24 -4.14
CA CYS A 60 6.51 14.18 -5.09
C CYS A 60 6.09 14.63 -6.49
N GLU A 61 5.07 15.50 -6.59
CA GLU A 61 4.61 16.05 -7.87
C GLU A 61 5.79 16.56 -8.69
N ASP A 62 5.85 16.11 -9.96
CA ASP A 62 6.91 16.44 -10.92
C ASP A 62 8.35 16.07 -10.52
N LYS A 63 8.56 15.38 -9.40
CA LYS A 63 9.90 14.94 -9.01
C LYS A 63 10.38 13.81 -9.92
N PRO A 64 11.50 13.95 -10.63
CA PRO A 64 12.05 12.91 -11.48
C PRO A 64 12.28 11.59 -10.71
N GLY A 65 11.84 10.47 -11.30
CA GLY A 65 11.98 9.14 -10.70
C GLY A 65 10.92 8.76 -9.68
N TYR A 66 9.94 9.64 -9.40
CA TYR A 66 8.87 9.40 -8.42
C TYR A 66 7.47 9.27 -9.07
N ARG A 67 7.42 9.06 -10.36
CA ARG A 67 6.16 8.77 -11.07
C ARG A 67 5.54 7.48 -10.54
N ILE A 68 4.21 7.37 -10.67
CA ILE A 68 3.44 6.17 -10.29
C ILE A 68 3.01 5.43 -11.56
N TYR A 69 3.36 4.14 -11.63
CA TYR A 69 3.00 3.24 -12.73
C TYR A 69 1.55 2.79 -12.63
N VAL A 70 1.13 2.31 -11.45
CA VAL A 70 -0.25 1.87 -11.19
C VAL A 70 -1.08 3.06 -10.73
N LYS A 71 -1.56 3.86 -11.72
CA LYS A 71 -2.33 5.08 -11.51
C LYS A 71 -3.76 4.91 -11.99
N GLU A 72 -4.73 5.49 -11.25
CA GLU A 72 -6.15 5.44 -11.59
C GLU A 72 -6.43 6.13 -12.93
N GLY A 73 -7.25 5.48 -13.77
CA GLY A 73 -7.67 6.04 -15.07
C GLY A 73 -6.57 6.10 -16.13
N VAL A 74 -5.36 5.63 -15.84
CA VAL A 74 -4.25 5.63 -16.81
C VAL A 74 -3.92 4.20 -17.24
N PRO A 75 -4.00 3.88 -18.56
CA PRO A 75 -3.59 2.58 -19.06
C PRO A 75 -2.09 2.34 -18.83
N LEU A 76 -1.72 1.22 -18.22
CA LEU A 76 -0.33 0.83 -17.95
C LEU A 76 0.53 0.82 -19.24
N GLN A 77 -0.07 0.45 -20.38
CA GLN A 77 0.57 0.39 -21.69
C GLN A 77 1.23 1.72 -22.10
N ARG A 78 0.77 2.87 -21.58
CA ARG A 78 1.43 4.17 -21.90
C ARG A 78 2.86 4.21 -21.37
N SER A 79 3.05 3.84 -20.12
CA SER A 79 4.37 3.79 -19.49
C SER A 79 5.24 2.68 -20.09
N ASP A 80 4.62 1.53 -20.44
CA ASP A 80 5.32 0.43 -21.11
C ASP A 80 5.87 0.86 -22.46
N LYS A 81 5.09 1.61 -23.28
CA LYS A 81 5.53 2.16 -24.57
C LYS A 81 6.71 3.14 -24.42
N GLU A 82 6.74 3.94 -23.34
CA GLU A 82 7.88 4.82 -23.07
C GLU A 82 9.17 4.00 -22.88
N ALA A 83 9.10 2.91 -22.10
CA ALA A 83 10.24 2.04 -21.87
C ALA A 83 10.70 1.33 -23.14
N LEU A 84 9.77 0.88 -24.00
CA LEU A 84 10.09 0.29 -25.29
C LEU A 84 10.77 1.31 -26.21
N SER A 85 10.22 2.53 -26.30
CA SER A 85 10.80 3.62 -27.10
C SER A 85 12.20 4.00 -26.62
N TYR A 86 12.44 3.99 -25.29
CA TYR A 86 13.76 4.26 -24.70
C TYR A 86 14.85 3.30 -25.20
N VAL A 87 14.51 2.04 -25.45
CA VAL A 87 15.44 1.05 -25.99
C VAL A 87 15.33 0.89 -27.52
N GLY A 88 14.55 1.76 -28.20
CA GLY A 88 14.42 1.75 -29.66
C GLY A 88 13.50 0.65 -30.20
N ILE A 89 12.57 0.15 -29.41
CA ILE A 89 11.56 -0.84 -29.85
C ILE A 89 10.29 -0.10 -30.27
N ASP A 90 9.84 -0.37 -31.50
CA ASP A 90 8.58 0.06 -32.07
C ASP A 90 7.70 -1.15 -32.47
N GLU A 91 6.53 -0.87 -33.06
CA GLU A 91 5.57 -1.92 -33.49
C GLU A 91 6.11 -2.84 -34.60
N LYS A 92 7.17 -2.44 -35.30
CA LYS A 92 7.78 -3.19 -36.41
C LYS A 92 9.06 -3.92 -36.02
N THR A 93 9.53 -3.71 -34.80
CA THR A 93 10.81 -4.24 -34.33
C THR A 93 10.73 -5.75 -34.05
N ASP A 94 11.67 -6.51 -34.66
CA ASP A 94 11.86 -7.93 -34.31
C ASP A 94 12.58 -8.05 -32.94
N ILE A 95 11.80 -8.20 -31.90
CA ILE A 95 12.29 -8.30 -30.51
C ILE A 95 13.24 -9.50 -30.35
N LYS A 96 12.97 -10.63 -31.03
CA LYS A 96 13.84 -11.82 -30.90
C LYS A 96 15.23 -11.58 -31.52
N LYS A 97 15.31 -10.86 -32.61
CA LYS A 97 16.57 -10.46 -33.19
C LYS A 97 17.31 -9.47 -32.30
N MET A 98 16.60 -8.44 -31.81
CA MET A 98 17.17 -7.42 -30.95
C MET A 98 17.73 -8.01 -29.65
N LYS A 99 17.07 -9.00 -29.06
CA LYS A 99 17.59 -9.72 -27.87
C LYS A 99 18.86 -10.53 -28.14
N LYS A 100 19.06 -11.01 -29.36
CA LYS A 100 20.32 -11.68 -29.73
C LYS A 100 21.46 -10.69 -29.89
N ASP A 101 21.13 -9.50 -30.41
CA ASP A 101 22.12 -8.44 -30.66
C ASP A 101 22.45 -7.68 -29.36
N ASP A 102 21.49 -7.58 -28.41
CA ASP A 102 21.65 -6.94 -27.09
C ASP A 102 21.12 -7.86 -25.96
N PRO A 103 21.98 -8.70 -25.36
CA PRO A 103 21.61 -9.58 -24.24
C PRO A 103 21.14 -8.82 -22.97
N GLU A 104 21.50 -7.54 -22.84
CA GLU A 104 21.12 -6.68 -21.70
C GLU A 104 19.79 -5.94 -21.92
N LEU A 105 19.11 -6.17 -23.03
CA LEU A 105 17.87 -5.48 -23.41
C LEU A 105 16.81 -5.55 -22.30
N ASP A 106 16.52 -6.75 -21.80
CA ASP A 106 15.54 -6.95 -20.72
C ASP A 106 15.91 -6.16 -19.47
N ARG A 107 17.21 -6.11 -19.12
CA ARG A 107 17.73 -5.37 -17.98
C ARG A 107 17.61 -3.85 -18.17
N LYS A 108 17.87 -3.35 -19.37
CA LYS A 108 17.71 -1.91 -19.70
C LYS A 108 16.27 -1.46 -19.53
N ILE A 109 15.30 -2.25 -20.00
CA ILE A 109 13.86 -1.97 -19.82
C ILE A 109 13.50 -1.98 -18.34
N CYS A 110 13.89 -3.02 -17.61
CA CYS A 110 13.62 -3.14 -16.17
C CYS A 110 14.21 -1.95 -15.39
N ASN A 111 15.45 -1.58 -15.70
CA ASN A 111 16.11 -0.43 -15.09
C ASN A 111 15.39 0.88 -15.40
N PHE A 112 14.96 1.11 -16.63
CA PHE A 112 14.16 2.28 -16.99
C PHE A 112 12.90 2.36 -16.14
N MET A 113 12.16 1.25 -16.00
CA MET A 113 10.94 1.20 -15.19
C MET A 113 11.22 1.48 -13.72
N CYS A 114 12.23 0.84 -13.14
CA CYS A 114 12.62 1.09 -11.74
C CYS A 114 13.12 2.52 -11.51
N GLN A 115 13.82 3.13 -12.47
CA GLN A 115 14.35 4.48 -12.36
C GLN A 115 13.27 5.56 -12.42
N ASN A 116 12.22 5.35 -13.22
CA ASN A 116 11.19 6.35 -13.45
C ASN A 116 9.96 6.19 -12.56
N PHE A 117 9.67 4.98 -12.06
CA PHE A 117 8.45 4.68 -11.31
C PHE A 117 8.77 4.23 -9.89
N PHE A 118 8.39 5.08 -8.94
CA PHE A 118 8.60 4.82 -7.51
C PHE A 118 7.94 3.51 -7.05
N ASP A 119 6.71 3.26 -7.48
CA ASP A 119 5.95 2.09 -7.03
C ASP A 119 6.48 0.76 -7.61
N ILE A 120 7.05 0.76 -8.82
CA ILE A 120 7.77 -0.40 -9.36
C ILE A 120 9.05 -0.64 -8.55
N ARG A 121 9.82 0.41 -8.28
CA ARG A 121 11.05 0.34 -7.51
C ARG A 121 10.80 -0.12 -6.07
N THR A 122 9.65 0.25 -5.49
CA THR A 122 9.27 -0.04 -4.10
C THR A 122 8.56 -1.38 -3.96
N PHE A 123 7.42 -1.57 -4.64
CA PHE A 123 6.53 -2.72 -4.47
C PHE A 123 6.74 -3.81 -5.52
N GLY A 124 7.39 -3.47 -6.62
CA GLY A 124 7.46 -4.30 -7.80
C GLY A 124 6.18 -4.23 -8.64
N ALA A 125 6.21 -4.90 -9.77
CA ALA A 125 5.05 -4.99 -10.68
C ALA A 125 5.14 -6.23 -11.58
N VAL A 126 3.97 -6.64 -12.10
CA VAL A 126 3.86 -7.55 -13.23
C VAL A 126 3.43 -6.72 -14.45
N MET A 127 4.35 -6.46 -15.36
CA MET A 127 4.16 -5.66 -16.56
C MET A 127 3.77 -6.58 -17.72
N THR A 128 2.47 -6.84 -17.84
CA THR A 128 1.92 -7.86 -18.76
C THR A 128 2.21 -7.60 -20.24
N THR A 129 2.41 -6.35 -20.64
CA THR A 129 2.81 -5.97 -22.00
C THR A 129 4.15 -6.60 -22.38
N PHE A 130 5.13 -6.56 -21.48
CA PHE A 130 6.45 -7.14 -21.73
C PHE A 130 6.41 -8.66 -21.72
N VAL A 131 5.64 -9.28 -20.81
CA VAL A 131 5.43 -10.73 -20.79
C VAL A 131 4.87 -11.24 -22.11
N LYS A 132 3.87 -10.54 -22.67
CA LYS A 132 3.27 -10.90 -23.97
C LYS A 132 4.22 -10.69 -25.16
N SER A 133 5.20 -9.81 -25.05
CA SER A 133 6.15 -9.45 -26.09
C SER A 133 7.38 -10.36 -26.16
N ALA A 134 7.41 -11.48 -25.47
CA ALA A 134 8.58 -12.36 -25.33
C ALA A 134 9.80 -11.70 -24.65
N LEU A 135 9.58 -10.62 -23.91
CA LEU A 135 10.55 -9.99 -23.02
C LEU A 135 10.51 -10.66 -21.65
N ASN A 136 11.67 -10.87 -21.02
CA ASN A 136 11.76 -11.52 -19.71
C ASN A 136 11.78 -10.51 -18.55
N CYS A 137 11.63 -9.22 -18.85
CA CYS A 137 11.64 -8.12 -17.87
C CYS A 137 10.26 -7.80 -17.27
N GLY A 138 9.22 -8.58 -17.60
CA GLY A 138 7.84 -8.30 -17.18
C GLY A 138 7.53 -8.50 -15.70
N GLN A 139 8.44 -9.07 -14.91
CA GLN A 139 8.30 -9.25 -13.47
C GLN A 139 9.41 -8.55 -12.72
N VAL A 140 9.03 -7.59 -11.87
CA VAL A 140 9.94 -6.93 -10.93
C VAL A 140 9.46 -7.26 -9.51
N ARG A 141 10.31 -7.91 -8.72
CA ARG A 141 10.04 -8.12 -7.29
C ARG A 141 10.57 -6.94 -6.49
N GLY A 142 9.65 -6.15 -5.93
CA GLY A 142 10.02 -5.01 -5.11
C GLY A 142 10.48 -5.39 -3.70
N PRO A 143 11.34 -4.57 -3.09
CA PRO A 143 11.86 -4.80 -1.75
C PRO A 143 10.81 -4.63 -0.65
N VAL A 144 9.77 -3.83 -0.86
CA VAL A 144 8.75 -3.54 0.15
C VAL A 144 7.52 -4.41 -0.06
N GLN A 145 7.17 -5.17 0.97
CA GLN A 145 5.96 -5.99 0.96
C GLN A 145 5.12 -5.69 2.21
N LEU A 146 3.79 -5.70 2.02
CA LEU A 146 2.80 -5.50 3.07
C LEU A 146 1.90 -6.73 3.16
N GLY A 147 1.55 -7.14 4.37
CA GLY A 147 0.46 -8.05 4.62
C GLY A 147 -0.90 -7.37 4.54
N PHE A 148 -1.98 -8.15 4.62
CA PHE A 148 -3.31 -7.60 4.87
C PHE A 148 -3.34 -7.01 6.28
N ALA A 149 -4.00 -5.86 6.43
CA ALA A 149 -4.31 -5.37 7.76
C ALA A 149 -5.51 -6.13 8.33
N ARG A 150 -5.46 -6.40 9.62
CA ARG A 150 -6.55 -7.01 10.39
C ARG A 150 -6.92 -6.11 11.56
N SER A 151 -8.20 -5.97 11.86
CA SER A 151 -8.64 -5.22 13.03
C SER A 151 -8.20 -5.90 14.33
N ILE A 152 -8.01 -5.13 15.39
CA ILE A 152 -7.60 -5.64 16.72
C ILE A 152 -8.75 -6.37 17.40
N ASP A 153 -9.98 -5.91 17.18
CA ASP A 153 -11.20 -6.53 17.68
C ASP A 153 -12.13 -6.88 16.50
N PRO A 154 -13.09 -7.82 16.67
CA PRO A 154 -14.16 -8.04 15.71
C PRO A 154 -14.92 -6.75 15.41
N ILE A 155 -15.30 -6.53 14.15
CA ILE A 155 -16.03 -5.35 13.72
C ILE A 155 -17.52 -5.66 13.48
N MET A 156 -18.36 -4.64 13.62
CA MET A 156 -19.78 -4.71 13.26
C MET A 156 -20.09 -3.65 12.20
N PRO A 157 -20.01 -3.98 10.91
CA PRO A 157 -20.44 -3.07 9.85
C PRO A 157 -21.90 -2.68 9.97
N GLN A 158 -22.22 -1.43 9.75
CA GLN A 158 -23.57 -0.89 9.77
C GLN A 158 -23.97 -0.41 8.40
N GLU A 159 -25.18 -0.79 7.96
CA GLU A 159 -25.81 -0.20 6.78
C GLU A 159 -26.56 1.07 7.18
N ILE A 160 -26.23 2.19 6.54
CA ILE A 160 -26.86 3.48 6.78
C ILE A 160 -27.54 3.95 5.50
N THR A 161 -28.84 4.21 5.59
CA THR A 161 -29.58 4.83 4.52
C THR A 161 -29.30 6.32 4.48
N ILE A 162 -28.98 6.82 3.29
CA ILE A 162 -28.75 8.24 3.04
C ILE A 162 -29.75 8.75 2.00
N THR A 163 -30.15 10.01 2.12
CA THR A 163 -31.10 10.63 1.20
C THR A 163 -30.43 11.80 0.48
N ARG A 164 -30.52 11.80 -0.83
CA ARG A 164 -30.12 12.92 -1.68
C ARG A 164 -31.37 13.67 -2.11
N VAL A 165 -31.42 14.97 -1.88
CA VAL A 165 -32.55 15.83 -2.23
C VAL A 165 -32.64 16.15 -3.72
N ALA A 166 -31.55 15.93 -4.48
CA ALA A 166 -31.53 16.12 -5.92
C ALA A 166 -31.80 14.82 -6.66
N ILE A 167 -32.59 14.88 -7.70
CA ILE A 167 -32.99 13.78 -8.57
C ILE A 167 -32.12 13.76 -9.82
N THR A 168 -31.88 12.58 -10.40
CA THR A 168 -30.90 12.42 -11.49
C THR A 168 -31.49 12.81 -12.85
N THR A 169 -32.77 12.51 -13.11
CA THR A 169 -33.41 12.75 -14.41
C THR A 169 -34.76 13.48 -14.26
N GLU A 170 -35.17 14.25 -15.26
CA GLU A 170 -36.48 14.89 -15.28
C GLU A 170 -37.61 13.86 -15.17
N LYS A 171 -37.50 12.72 -15.80
CA LYS A 171 -38.47 11.64 -15.73
C LYS A 171 -38.65 11.08 -14.32
N ASP A 172 -37.57 10.97 -13.56
CA ASP A 172 -37.65 10.52 -12.16
C ASP A 172 -38.27 11.58 -11.27
N ALA A 173 -38.09 12.87 -11.61
CA ALA A 173 -38.65 14.00 -10.87
C ALA A 173 -40.19 14.04 -10.89
N GLU A 174 -40.83 13.43 -11.88
CA GLU A 174 -42.30 13.32 -11.94
C GLU A 174 -42.86 12.38 -10.84
N ASN A 175 -42.06 11.47 -10.33
CA ASN A 175 -42.52 10.41 -9.41
C ASN A 175 -41.79 10.38 -8.06
N LYS A 176 -40.68 11.10 -7.91
CA LYS A 176 -39.84 11.09 -6.71
C LYS A 176 -39.39 12.52 -6.37
N ASN A 177 -39.32 12.82 -5.08
CA ASN A 177 -38.75 14.10 -4.61
C ASN A 177 -37.32 13.95 -4.06
N THR A 178 -36.87 12.71 -3.85
CA THR A 178 -35.57 12.38 -3.25
C THR A 178 -35.04 11.09 -3.83
N GLU A 179 -33.72 10.93 -3.76
CA GLU A 179 -33.04 9.67 -4.11
C GLU A 179 -32.49 9.02 -2.83
N ILE A 180 -32.74 7.73 -2.66
CA ILE A 180 -32.26 6.97 -1.50
C ILE A 180 -31.04 6.16 -1.91
N GLY A 181 -29.97 6.27 -1.14
CA GLY A 181 -28.76 5.44 -1.25
C GLY A 181 -28.44 4.76 0.06
N ARG A 182 -27.49 3.82 0.01
CA ARG A 182 -26.99 3.11 1.18
C ARG A 182 -25.48 3.25 1.28
N LYS A 183 -24.99 3.35 2.52
CA LYS A 183 -23.56 3.32 2.84
C LYS A 183 -23.33 2.30 3.91
N TYR A 184 -22.21 1.60 3.81
CA TYR A 184 -21.73 0.72 4.87
C TYR A 184 -20.57 1.39 5.58
N ILE A 185 -20.65 1.45 6.90
CA ILE A 185 -19.62 2.04 7.75
C ILE A 185 -19.24 1.10 8.89
N ILE A 186 -18.04 1.26 9.39
CA ILE A 186 -17.59 0.77 10.69
C ILE A 186 -17.63 1.95 11.63
N PRO A 187 -18.35 1.87 12.77
CA PRO A 187 -18.38 2.96 13.74
C PRO A 187 -17.00 3.33 14.26
N TYR A 188 -16.22 2.33 14.62
CA TYR A 188 -14.79 2.47 14.95
C TYR A 188 -14.08 1.11 14.82
N ALA A 189 -12.84 1.11 14.34
CA ALA A 189 -11.93 -0.03 14.44
C ALA A 189 -10.47 0.43 14.35
N LEU A 190 -9.59 -0.21 15.15
CA LEU A 190 -8.15 -0.12 15.02
C LEU A 190 -7.63 -1.32 14.23
N TYR A 191 -6.79 -1.07 13.23
CA TYR A 191 -6.19 -2.06 12.34
C TYR A 191 -4.69 -2.12 12.52
N ARG A 192 -4.13 -3.32 12.39
CA ARG A 192 -2.69 -3.59 12.31
C ARG A 192 -2.33 -4.17 10.95
N ALA A 193 -1.30 -3.63 10.31
CA ALA A 193 -0.66 -4.17 9.11
C ALA A 193 0.84 -4.31 9.35
N ASP A 194 1.38 -5.48 9.03
CA ASP A 194 2.81 -5.74 9.12
C ASP A 194 3.46 -5.69 7.74
N GLY A 195 4.68 -5.19 7.67
CA GLY A 195 5.41 -5.00 6.42
C GLY A 195 6.90 -5.30 6.55
N TYR A 196 7.54 -5.46 5.38
CA TYR A 196 8.92 -5.92 5.24
C TYR A 196 9.64 -5.07 4.21
N VAL A 197 10.93 -4.78 4.46
CA VAL A 197 11.80 -4.10 3.50
C VAL A 197 13.10 -4.89 3.35
N SER A 198 13.34 -5.44 2.16
CA SER A 198 14.50 -6.28 1.86
C SER A 198 15.61 -5.49 1.20
N ALA A 199 16.71 -5.24 1.91
CA ALA A 199 17.89 -4.60 1.34
C ALA A 199 18.52 -5.42 0.19
N ASN A 200 18.47 -6.75 0.29
CA ASN A 200 18.96 -7.64 -0.76
C ASN A 200 18.21 -7.45 -2.10
N LEU A 201 16.87 -7.35 -2.05
CA LEU A 201 16.06 -7.06 -3.24
C LEU A 201 16.29 -5.64 -3.76
N ALA A 202 16.41 -4.66 -2.86
CA ALA A 202 16.74 -3.28 -3.22
C ALA A 202 18.04 -3.23 -4.03
N ARG A 203 19.11 -3.85 -3.53
CA ARG A 203 20.42 -3.85 -4.18
C ARG A 203 20.44 -4.65 -5.49
N LYS A 204 19.82 -5.83 -5.52
CA LYS A 204 19.90 -6.75 -6.68
C LYS A 204 18.92 -6.43 -7.80
N MET A 205 17.76 -5.86 -7.47
CA MET A 205 16.65 -5.78 -8.43
C MET A 205 16.24 -4.35 -8.78
N THR A 206 16.04 -3.47 -7.81
CA THR A 206 15.28 -2.25 -8.06
C THR A 206 16.05 -0.96 -7.87
N GLY A 207 17.10 -0.98 -7.06
CA GLY A 207 17.83 0.23 -6.69
C GLY A 207 17.10 1.10 -5.66
N PHE A 208 16.14 0.54 -4.89
CA PHE A 208 15.42 1.26 -3.84
C PHE A 208 16.39 1.82 -2.80
N SER A 209 16.38 3.14 -2.62
CA SER A 209 17.39 3.90 -1.90
C SER A 209 16.93 4.35 -0.50
N GLU A 210 17.88 4.92 0.29
CA GLU A 210 17.54 5.55 1.57
C GLU A 210 16.57 6.72 1.40
N ASP A 211 16.69 7.51 0.33
CA ASP A 211 15.74 8.58 0.03
C ASP A 211 14.34 8.00 -0.25
N ASP A 212 14.25 6.90 -1.01
CA ASP A 212 12.99 6.23 -1.26
C ASP A 212 12.36 5.69 0.03
N LEU A 213 13.19 5.17 0.94
CA LEU A 213 12.76 4.69 2.26
C LEU A 213 12.18 5.83 3.10
N GLN A 214 12.81 7.01 3.11
CA GLN A 214 12.28 8.18 3.81
C GLN A 214 10.92 8.64 3.22
N TYR A 215 10.80 8.65 1.89
CA TYR A 215 9.52 8.94 1.23
C TYR A 215 8.46 7.88 1.52
N LEU A 216 8.85 6.61 1.63
CA LEU A 216 7.93 5.52 2.02
C LEU A 216 7.37 5.77 3.43
N TRP A 217 8.23 6.06 4.42
CA TRP A 217 7.78 6.35 5.79
C TRP A 217 6.87 7.57 5.83
N LYS A 218 7.27 8.65 5.16
CA LYS A 218 6.44 9.85 5.06
C LYS A 218 5.08 9.55 4.41
N ALA A 219 5.06 8.73 3.35
CA ALA A 219 3.83 8.37 2.68
C ALA A 219 2.94 7.46 3.52
N ILE A 220 3.50 6.50 4.28
CA ILE A 220 2.74 5.66 5.21
C ILE A 220 2.07 6.52 6.28
N ILE A 221 2.82 7.42 6.91
CA ILE A 221 2.30 8.29 7.98
C ILE A 221 1.14 9.16 7.48
N ASN A 222 1.25 9.68 6.24
CA ASN A 222 0.30 10.66 5.70
C ASN A 222 -0.69 10.07 4.68
N MET A 223 -0.74 8.75 4.48
CA MET A 223 -1.51 8.15 3.38
C MET A 223 -3.02 8.40 3.44
N PHE A 224 -3.56 8.74 4.59
CA PHE A 224 -4.97 9.07 4.78
C PHE A 224 -5.26 10.57 4.72
N GLU A 225 -4.26 11.43 4.97
CA GLU A 225 -4.40 12.89 4.96
C GLU A 225 -4.80 13.47 3.59
N TYR A 226 -4.41 12.77 2.51
CA TYR A 226 -4.73 13.16 1.13
C TYR A 226 -5.81 12.27 0.49
N ASP A 227 -6.49 11.41 1.28
CA ASP A 227 -7.44 10.41 0.78
C ASP A 227 -8.84 10.56 1.39
N HIS A 228 -9.18 11.75 1.88
CA HIS A 228 -10.47 12.01 2.50
C HIS A 228 -11.65 11.82 1.54
N SER A 229 -12.67 11.11 1.99
CA SER A 229 -13.95 11.00 1.29
C SER A 229 -15.07 10.67 2.26
N ALA A 230 -16.29 11.02 1.90
CA ALA A 230 -17.48 10.72 2.72
C ALA A 230 -17.73 9.20 2.91
N ALA A 231 -17.14 8.33 2.09
CA ALA A 231 -17.25 6.88 2.23
C ALA A 231 -16.21 6.32 3.22
N ARG A 232 -15.06 6.97 3.34
CA ARG A 232 -13.95 6.50 4.19
C ARG A 232 -14.07 6.97 5.64
N GLY A 233 -14.90 7.97 5.92
CA GLY A 233 -14.99 8.56 7.26
C GLY A 233 -13.67 9.21 7.68
N ASN A 234 -13.38 9.18 8.97
CA ASN A 234 -12.11 9.62 9.51
C ASN A 234 -11.16 8.41 9.58
N MET A 235 -10.03 8.49 8.90
CA MET A 235 -8.97 7.50 8.98
C MET A 235 -7.66 8.19 9.30
N ALA A 236 -6.86 7.60 10.19
CA ALA A 236 -5.55 8.12 10.54
C ALA A 236 -4.56 7.00 10.86
N VAL A 237 -3.29 7.19 10.50
CA VAL A 237 -2.21 6.35 11.02
C VAL A 237 -1.93 6.80 12.45
N ARG A 238 -1.95 5.86 13.38
CA ARG A 238 -1.77 6.12 14.82
C ARG A 238 -0.38 5.77 15.32
N GLU A 239 0.23 4.73 14.70
CA GLU A 239 1.59 4.29 15.00
C GLU A 239 2.27 3.80 13.74
N LEU A 240 3.54 4.09 13.63
CA LEU A 240 4.47 3.43 12.71
C LEU A 240 5.68 2.96 13.52
N ILE A 241 5.72 1.66 13.81
CA ILE A 241 6.79 1.01 14.58
C ILE A 241 7.72 0.34 13.58
N VAL A 242 9.00 0.71 13.60
CA VAL A 242 10.01 0.26 12.64
C VAL A 242 11.15 -0.46 13.37
N PHE A 243 11.45 -1.68 12.93
CA PHE A 243 12.60 -2.44 13.35
C PHE A 243 13.67 -2.39 12.24
N LYS A 244 14.83 -1.83 12.56
CA LYS A 244 15.98 -1.78 11.68
C LYS A 244 17.00 -2.81 12.10
N HIS A 245 17.42 -3.67 11.18
CA HIS A 245 18.54 -4.58 11.37
C HIS A 245 19.87 -3.94 11.00
N ASP A 246 20.96 -4.38 11.63
CA ASP A 246 22.30 -3.94 11.28
C ASP A 246 22.85 -4.63 10.01
N SER A 247 22.11 -5.59 9.46
CA SER A 247 22.54 -6.37 8.30
C SER A 247 21.53 -6.36 7.14
N GLU A 248 22.02 -6.69 5.95
CA GLU A 248 21.23 -6.81 4.72
C GLU A 248 20.19 -7.95 4.79
N LEU A 249 20.56 -9.08 5.41
CA LEU A 249 19.70 -10.26 5.51
C LEU A 249 18.87 -10.31 6.79
N GLY A 250 19.17 -9.43 7.74
CA GLY A 250 18.51 -9.35 9.03
C GLY A 250 19.22 -10.15 10.13
N ASN A 251 18.96 -9.76 11.37
CA ASN A 251 19.58 -10.32 12.59
C ASN A 251 18.60 -11.19 13.38
N ALA A 252 17.31 -11.16 13.00
CA ALA A 252 16.26 -11.97 13.64
C ALA A 252 15.14 -12.32 12.63
N PRO A 253 14.37 -13.40 12.90
CA PRO A 253 13.13 -13.66 12.18
C PRO A 253 12.08 -12.58 12.46
N ALA A 254 11.35 -12.14 11.43
CA ALA A 254 10.37 -11.07 11.52
C ALA A 254 9.25 -11.32 12.56
N TYR A 255 8.76 -12.56 12.66
CA TYR A 255 7.70 -12.89 13.61
C TYR A 255 8.09 -12.58 15.06
N LYS A 256 9.36 -12.79 15.45
CA LYS A 256 9.83 -12.46 16.80
C LYS A 256 9.75 -10.97 17.12
N LEU A 257 9.96 -10.13 16.10
CA LEU A 257 9.85 -8.67 16.23
C LEU A 257 8.38 -8.26 16.32
N PHE A 258 7.53 -8.82 15.47
CA PHE A 258 6.10 -8.54 15.51
C PHE A 258 5.42 -9.01 16.80
N ASP A 259 5.91 -10.10 17.41
CA ASP A 259 5.42 -10.62 18.68
C ASP A 259 5.77 -9.72 19.88
N THR A 260 6.77 -8.82 19.75
CA THR A 260 7.08 -7.82 20.77
C THR A 260 6.05 -6.69 20.86
N ILE A 261 5.21 -6.52 19.82
CA ILE A 261 4.21 -5.46 19.75
C ILE A 261 2.88 -5.98 20.30
N HIS A 262 2.45 -5.45 21.43
CA HIS A 262 1.19 -5.78 22.07
C HIS A 262 0.19 -4.64 21.89
N VAL A 263 -0.97 -4.97 21.30
CA VAL A 263 -2.09 -4.04 21.11
C VAL A 263 -3.31 -4.66 21.75
N GLN A 264 -3.80 -4.08 22.82
CA GLN A 264 -4.91 -4.62 23.61
C GLN A 264 -5.92 -3.52 23.94
N LYS A 265 -7.19 -3.85 23.79
CA LYS A 265 -8.27 -3.01 24.29
C LYS A 265 -8.19 -2.93 25.82
N LYS A 266 -8.44 -1.76 26.39
CA LYS A 266 -8.51 -1.55 27.84
C LYS A 266 -9.67 -2.34 28.45
N ASP A 267 -9.48 -2.87 29.65
CA ASP A 267 -10.44 -3.77 30.31
C ASP A 267 -11.79 -3.11 30.62
N ASP A 268 -11.81 -1.81 30.85
CA ASP A 268 -12.99 -1.00 31.13
C ASP A 268 -13.76 -0.58 29.87
N VAL A 269 -13.23 -0.87 28.67
CA VAL A 269 -13.83 -0.50 27.40
C VAL A 269 -14.60 -1.68 26.79
N ILE A 270 -15.92 -1.57 26.71
CA ILE A 270 -16.77 -2.59 26.08
C ILE A 270 -16.68 -2.48 24.55
N ALA A 271 -16.90 -1.28 24.02
CA ALA A 271 -16.92 -0.98 22.59
C ALA A 271 -16.01 0.22 22.30
N PRO A 272 -14.81 0.01 21.76
CA PRO A 272 -13.88 1.10 21.50
C PRO A 272 -14.44 2.09 20.48
N ARG A 273 -14.12 3.37 20.68
CA ARG A 273 -14.51 4.49 19.82
C ARG A 273 -13.35 5.43 19.53
N ASN A 274 -12.20 5.17 20.15
CA ASN A 274 -11.02 6.02 20.01
C ASN A 274 -9.74 5.19 20.11
N TYR A 275 -8.66 5.68 19.54
CA TYR A 275 -7.34 5.07 19.68
C TYR A 275 -6.89 4.97 21.13
N THR A 276 -7.24 5.95 21.97
CA THR A 276 -6.94 5.96 23.42
C THR A 276 -7.63 4.86 24.21
N ASP A 277 -8.59 4.14 23.63
CA ASP A 277 -9.24 2.97 24.23
C ASP A 277 -8.36 1.72 24.19
N TYR A 278 -7.17 1.82 23.57
CA TYR A 278 -6.19 0.76 23.47
C TYR A 278 -4.92 1.08 24.23
N ASN A 279 -4.25 0.04 24.70
CA ASN A 279 -2.89 0.07 25.18
C ASN A 279 -1.98 -0.51 24.08
N VAL A 280 -1.00 0.27 23.64
CA VAL A 280 0.01 -0.14 22.66
C VAL A 280 1.37 -0.12 23.34
N THR A 281 1.99 -1.28 23.45
CA THR A 281 3.31 -1.45 24.07
C THR A 281 4.23 -2.25 23.18
N VAL A 282 5.53 -1.99 23.28
CA VAL A 282 6.59 -2.78 22.67
C VAL A 282 7.44 -3.34 23.80
N ASP A 283 7.58 -4.66 23.86
CA ASP A 283 8.48 -5.30 24.82
C ASP A 283 9.94 -5.20 24.32
N GLU A 284 10.59 -4.10 24.67
CA GLU A 284 11.97 -3.83 24.28
C GLU A 284 12.96 -4.87 24.79
N SER A 285 12.64 -5.58 25.89
CA SER A 285 13.52 -6.60 26.47
C SER A 285 13.65 -7.86 25.60
N GLN A 286 12.69 -8.08 24.70
CA GLN A 286 12.69 -9.19 23.74
C GLN A 286 13.24 -8.82 22.36
N ILE A 287 13.61 -7.56 22.14
CA ILE A 287 14.22 -7.15 20.89
C ILE A 287 15.64 -7.73 20.82
N PRO A 288 15.96 -8.53 19.75
CA PRO A 288 17.27 -9.13 19.64
C PRO A 288 18.38 -8.08 19.46
N GLU A 289 19.58 -8.43 19.92
CA GLU A 289 20.79 -7.65 19.68
C GLU A 289 20.96 -7.37 18.18
N HIS A 290 21.47 -6.19 17.82
CA HIS A 290 21.62 -5.72 16.44
C HIS A 290 20.30 -5.43 15.69
N VAL A 291 19.19 -5.26 16.44
CA VAL A 291 17.94 -4.72 15.93
C VAL A 291 17.54 -3.50 16.74
N THR A 292 17.28 -2.39 16.06
CA THR A 292 16.81 -1.15 16.69
C THR A 292 15.32 -0.97 16.42
N CYS A 293 14.53 -0.74 17.45
CA CYS A 293 13.12 -0.37 17.35
C CYS A 293 12.96 1.15 17.43
N THR A 294 12.14 1.71 16.55
CA THR A 294 11.80 3.14 16.55
C THR A 294 10.30 3.30 16.33
N ARG A 295 9.64 4.06 17.18
CA ARG A 295 8.27 4.56 16.97
C ARG A 295 8.39 5.91 16.25
N MET A 296 7.89 6.00 15.03
CA MET A 296 8.05 7.19 14.19
C MET A 296 6.94 8.23 14.41
N ILE A 297 5.79 7.80 14.96
CA ILE A 297 4.67 8.62 15.46
C ILE A 297 4.05 7.93 16.63
#